data_464aff39c7f42a0225e8b03193b66a5e
#
_entry.id   464aff39c7f42a0225e8b03193b66a5e
#
_cell.length_a   1.000
_cell.length_b   1.000
_cell.length_c   1.000
_cell.angle_alpha   90.00
_cell.angle_beta   90.00
_cell.angle_gamma   90.00
#
_symmetry.space_group_name_H-M   'P 1'
#
loop_
_entity.id
_entity.type
_entity.pdbx_description
1 polymer ?
#
loop_
_entity_poly.entity_id
_entity_poly.type
_entity_poly.pdbx_seq_one_letter_code
_entity_poly.pdbx_strand_id
1 'polypeptide(L)'
;PVRRREKDPFKPPERNLSVALSITLILWGTDFLHGISPAWVALAAALVCMLPVAGIFPKGIFSEGINFGPFFYVAGVLGIVAVIGETGLSDIFGAGLIDFLGLRPGQDLRNFFSLVLVSNALNPLTTAPGSIAVLAPLAGKMAAATGFPLMTVLMTQVIGFSNIILPYHVPPVVVGLHLGR
;
A
#
# COMPACT_ATOMS: atom_id res chain seq x y z
N PRO A 1 -31.28 -19.25 -2.14
CA PRO A 1 -30.85 -20.16 -1.10
C PRO A 1 -29.34 -20.18 -1.05
N VAL A 2 -28.78 -19.56 0.02
CA VAL A 2 -27.35 -19.56 0.30
C VAL A 2 -26.97 -21.00 0.63
N ARG A 3 -26.27 -21.67 -0.26
CA ARG A 3 -25.69 -22.99 -0.02
C ARG A 3 -24.67 -22.85 1.11
N ARG A 4 -24.99 -23.32 2.31
CA ARG A 4 -24.01 -23.52 3.39
C ARG A 4 -22.93 -24.44 2.83
N ARG A 5 -21.73 -23.90 2.58
CA ARG A 5 -20.55 -24.73 2.34
C ARG A 5 -20.32 -25.54 3.61
N GLU A 6 -20.47 -26.84 3.54
CA GLU A 6 -19.98 -27.75 4.58
C GLU A 6 -18.50 -27.44 4.79
N LYS A 7 -18.10 -27.24 6.04
CA LYS A 7 -16.71 -27.00 6.39
C LYS A 7 -15.97 -28.32 6.27
N ASP A 8 -15.40 -28.57 5.10
CA ASP A 8 -14.43 -29.65 4.94
C ASP A 8 -13.27 -29.42 5.93
N PRO A 9 -12.76 -30.47 6.57
CA PRO A 9 -11.62 -30.36 7.46
C PRO A 9 -10.42 -29.79 6.69
N PHE A 10 -9.67 -28.89 7.32
CA PHE A 10 -8.47 -28.27 6.73
C PHE A 10 -7.53 -29.33 6.15
N LYS A 11 -7.27 -29.25 4.87
CA LYS A 11 -6.26 -30.08 4.20
C LYS A 11 -4.86 -29.71 4.72
N PRO A 12 -3.90 -30.66 4.75
CA PRO A 12 -2.55 -30.38 5.24
C PRO A 12 -1.90 -29.11 4.67
N PRO A 13 -1.99 -28.79 3.36
CA PRO A 13 -1.47 -27.56 2.80
C PRO A 13 -2.13 -26.30 3.36
N GLU A 14 -3.46 -26.34 3.55
CA GLU A 14 -4.23 -25.20 4.10
C GLU A 14 -3.85 -24.92 5.56
N ARG A 15 -3.66 -25.99 6.34
CA ARG A 15 -3.19 -25.88 7.72
C ARG A 15 -1.79 -25.27 7.79
N ASN A 16 -0.86 -25.75 6.97
CA ASN A 16 0.50 -25.25 6.94
C ASN A 16 0.55 -23.79 6.52
N LEU A 17 -0.27 -23.40 5.51
CA LEU A 17 -0.43 -22.01 5.11
C LEU A 17 -1.00 -21.15 6.24
N SER A 18 -2.04 -21.62 6.93
CA SER A 18 -2.64 -20.89 8.05
C SER A 18 -1.63 -20.65 9.18
N VAL A 19 -0.81 -21.66 9.48
CA VAL A 19 0.27 -21.52 10.49
C VAL A 19 1.30 -20.49 10.04
N ALA A 20 1.78 -20.58 8.79
CA ALA A 20 2.76 -19.62 8.25
C ALA A 20 2.21 -18.18 8.29
N LEU A 21 0.96 -17.96 7.86
CA LEU A 21 0.32 -16.65 7.91
C LEU A 21 0.13 -16.15 9.35
N SER A 22 -0.25 -17.02 10.29
CA SER A 22 -0.41 -16.63 11.69
C SER A 22 0.92 -16.19 12.30
N ILE A 23 2.01 -16.92 12.04
CA ILE A 23 3.36 -16.54 12.49
C ILE A 23 3.76 -15.19 11.88
N THR A 24 3.52 -14.99 10.59
CA THR A 24 3.82 -13.73 9.90
C THR A 24 3.06 -12.56 10.52
N LEU A 25 1.77 -12.72 10.80
CA LEU A 25 0.95 -11.69 11.43
C LEU A 25 1.41 -11.38 12.86
N ILE A 26 1.80 -12.39 13.63
CA ILE A 26 2.35 -12.19 14.97
C ILE A 26 3.66 -11.41 14.89
N LEU A 27 4.55 -11.78 13.98
CA LEU A 27 5.81 -11.06 13.78
C LEU A 27 5.59 -9.61 13.34
N TRP A 28 4.60 -9.34 12.49
CA TRP A 28 4.25 -7.96 12.12
C TRP A 28 3.66 -7.17 13.28
N GLY A 29 2.83 -7.81 14.12
CA GLY A 29 2.27 -7.16 15.31
C GLY A 29 3.29 -6.93 16.42
N THR A 30 4.42 -7.62 16.38
CA THR A 30 5.50 -7.55 17.40
C THR A 30 6.78 -6.92 16.86
N ASP A 31 6.74 -6.21 15.75
CA ASP A 31 7.92 -5.60 15.12
C ASP A 31 8.65 -4.64 16.07
N PHE A 32 7.90 -3.97 16.95
CA PHE A 32 8.44 -3.09 18.00
C PHE A 32 9.32 -3.82 19.04
N LEU A 33 9.23 -5.15 19.15
CA LEU A 33 10.06 -5.95 20.07
C LEU A 33 11.38 -6.40 19.45
N HIS A 34 11.36 -6.73 18.16
CA HIS A 34 12.52 -7.33 17.49
C HIS A 34 13.15 -6.43 16.41
N GLY A 35 12.48 -5.34 16.00
CA GLY A 35 13.00 -4.37 15.03
C GLY A 35 13.23 -4.92 13.61
N ILE A 36 12.72 -6.11 13.28
CA ILE A 36 12.86 -6.70 11.95
C ILE A 36 11.83 -6.05 11.04
N SER A 37 12.28 -5.48 9.93
CA SER A 37 11.38 -4.87 8.96
C SER A 37 10.30 -5.85 8.47
N PRO A 38 9.03 -5.43 8.40
CA PRO A 38 7.92 -6.24 7.87
C PRO A 38 8.20 -6.84 6.48
N ALA A 39 9.01 -6.17 5.66
CA ALA A 39 9.42 -6.67 4.34
C ALA A 39 10.26 -7.95 4.43
N TRP A 40 11.19 -8.05 5.37
CA TRP A 40 11.99 -9.25 5.58
C TRP A 40 11.16 -10.40 6.13
N VAL A 41 10.22 -10.11 7.02
CA VAL A 41 9.27 -11.11 7.53
C VAL A 41 8.42 -11.66 6.40
N ALA A 42 7.88 -10.79 5.54
CA ALA A 42 7.09 -11.21 4.38
C ALA A 42 7.90 -12.07 3.40
N LEU A 43 9.15 -11.65 3.10
CA LEU A 43 10.04 -12.41 2.22
C LEU A 43 10.35 -13.79 2.79
N ALA A 44 10.70 -13.86 4.07
CA ALA A 44 10.97 -15.14 4.74
C ALA A 44 9.74 -16.06 4.72
N ALA A 45 8.56 -15.53 5.02
CA ALA A 45 7.30 -16.28 4.96
C ALA A 45 7.02 -16.80 3.54
N ALA A 46 7.19 -15.98 2.52
CA ALA A 46 7.04 -16.38 1.12
C ALA A 46 8.00 -17.52 0.75
N LEU A 47 9.29 -17.39 1.11
CA LEU A 47 10.29 -18.42 0.86
C LEU A 47 9.94 -19.74 1.57
N VAL A 48 9.50 -19.68 2.84
CA VAL A 48 9.07 -20.87 3.58
C VAL A 48 7.88 -21.54 2.88
N CYS A 49 6.89 -20.76 2.44
CA CYS A 49 5.73 -21.30 1.70
C CYS A 49 6.13 -21.97 0.38
N MET A 50 7.22 -21.54 -0.25
CA MET A 50 7.72 -22.10 -1.50
C MET A 50 8.56 -23.38 -1.31
N LEU A 51 9.00 -23.68 -0.07
CA LEU A 51 9.77 -24.89 0.19
C LEU A 51 8.89 -26.15 -0.04
N PRO A 52 9.39 -27.15 -0.75
CA PRO A 52 8.65 -28.40 -0.97
C PRO A 52 8.24 -29.11 0.34
N VAL A 53 9.03 -28.92 1.40
CA VAL A 53 8.75 -29.48 2.74
C VAL A 53 7.50 -28.88 3.37
N ALA A 54 7.20 -27.60 3.06
CA ALA A 54 5.98 -26.95 3.55
C ALA A 54 4.71 -27.53 2.91
N GLY A 55 4.81 -28.16 1.75
CA GLY A 55 3.70 -28.83 1.05
C GLY A 55 2.55 -27.90 0.68
N ILE A 56 2.80 -26.59 0.63
CA ILE A 56 1.78 -25.57 0.36
C ILE A 56 1.58 -25.39 -1.14
N PHE A 57 2.68 -25.30 -1.88
CA PHE A 57 2.68 -25.10 -3.32
C PHE A 57 3.29 -26.28 -4.07
N PRO A 58 2.82 -26.55 -5.31
CA PRO A 58 3.42 -27.56 -6.17
C PRO A 58 4.84 -27.16 -6.59
N LYS A 59 5.64 -28.16 -6.95
CA LYS A 59 6.99 -27.93 -7.50
C LYS A 59 6.88 -27.11 -8.79
N GLY A 60 7.77 -26.12 -8.95
CA GLY A 60 7.79 -25.25 -10.15
C GLY A 60 6.93 -23.98 -10.04
N ILE A 61 6.24 -23.76 -8.93
CA ILE A 61 5.39 -22.56 -8.74
C ILE A 61 6.15 -21.24 -9.02
N PHE A 62 7.46 -21.20 -8.73
CA PHE A 62 8.26 -20.00 -8.94
C PHE A 62 8.39 -19.64 -10.42
N SER A 63 8.53 -20.62 -11.31
CA SER A 63 8.73 -20.39 -12.75
C SER A 63 7.42 -20.22 -13.52
N GLU A 64 6.34 -20.87 -13.07
CA GLU A 64 5.10 -20.97 -13.85
C GLU A 64 3.89 -20.34 -13.15
N GLY A 65 3.93 -20.19 -11.82
CA GLY A 65 2.78 -19.75 -11.02
C GLY A 65 2.86 -18.31 -10.49
N ILE A 66 4.03 -17.66 -10.54
CA ILE A 66 4.19 -16.30 -10.02
C ILE A 66 3.88 -15.27 -11.10
N ASN A 67 2.91 -14.42 -10.84
CA ASN A 67 2.67 -13.24 -11.65
C ASN A 67 3.60 -12.11 -11.21
N PHE A 68 4.66 -11.86 -11.97
CA PHE A 68 5.60 -10.77 -11.72
C PHE A 68 5.08 -9.38 -12.11
N GLY A 69 3.91 -9.29 -12.73
CA GLY A 69 3.29 -8.02 -13.13
C GLY A 69 3.21 -7.01 -11.99
N PRO A 70 2.67 -7.35 -10.80
CA PRO A 70 2.65 -6.44 -9.65
C PRO A 70 4.03 -5.97 -9.19
N PHE A 71 5.05 -6.81 -9.27
CA PHE A 71 6.43 -6.43 -8.93
C PHE A 71 6.95 -5.34 -9.88
N PHE A 72 6.84 -5.54 -11.20
CA PHE A 72 7.29 -4.55 -12.18
C PHE A 72 6.44 -3.28 -12.12
N TYR A 73 5.14 -3.39 -11.83
CA TYR A 73 4.29 -2.24 -11.63
C TYR A 73 4.77 -1.35 -10.46
N VAL A 74 5.03 -1.95 -9.29
CA VAL A 74 5.52 -1.21 -8.12
C VAL A 74 6.92 -0.63 -8.38
N ALA A 75 7.82 -1.40 -9.00
CA ALA A 75 9.15 -0.92 -9.37
C ALA A 75 9.07 0.28 -10.33
N GLY A 76 8.19 0.23 -11.32
CA GLY A 76 7.94 1.34 -12.25
C GLY A 76 7.41 2.59 -11.54
N VAL A 77 6.44 2.41 -10.64
CA VAL A 77 5.90 3.53 -9.82
C VAL A 77 7.00 4.16 -8.98
N LEU A 78 7.82 3.36 -8.28
CA LEU A 78 8.95 3.88 -7.50
C LEU A 78 9.99 4.59 -8.36
N GLY A 79 10.25 4.09 -9.56
CA GLY A 79 11.12 4.75 -10.55
C GLY A 79 10.59 6.14 -10.94
N ILE A 80 9.28 6.25 -11.21
CA ILE A 80 8.65 7.55 -11.52
C ILE A 80 8.77 8.51 -10.33
N VAL A 81 8.53 8.04 -9.10
CA VAL A 81 8.70 8.86 -7.88
C VAL A 81 10.12 9.40 -7.77
N ALA A 82 11.12 8.55 -8.01
CA ALA A 82 12.52 8.97 -7.99
C ALA A 82 12.82 10.04 -9.06
N VAL A 83 12.35 9.84 -10.29
CA VAL A 83 12.51 10.84 -11.38
C VAL A 83 11.85 12.16 -11.03
N ILE A 84 10.63 12.15 -10.50
CA ILE A 84 9.93 13.38 -10.08
C ILE A 84 10.72 14.11 -8.98
N GLY A 85 11.33 13.36 -8.04
CA GLY A 85 12.17 13.94 -6.99
C GLY A 85 13.43 14.60 -7.53
N GLU A 86 14.13 13.94 -8.46
CA GLU A 86 15.41 14.40 -9.00
C GLU A 86 15.28 15.50 -10.08
N THR A 87 14.19 15.56 -10.82
CA THR A 87 14.00 16.51 -11.93
C THR A 87 13.50 17.89 -11.51
N GLY A 88 13.21 18.11 -10.23
CA GLY A 88 12.62 19.36 -9.75
C GLY A 88 11.14 19.55 -10.13
N LEU A 89 10.51 18.58 -10.78
CA LEU A 89 9.08 18.61 -11.08
C LEU A 89 8.25 18.74 -9.80
N SER A 90 8.68 18.10 -8.71
CA SER A 90 8.07 18.25 -7.40
C SER A 90 8.07 19.70 -6.91
N ASP A 91 9.01 20.53 -7.38
CA ASP A 91 9.12 21.93 -6.99
C ASP A 91 8.02 22.76 -7.65
N ILE A 92 7.82 22.56 -8.92
CA ILE A 92 6.81 23.28 -9.72
C ILE A 92 5.41 22.86 -9.27
N PHE A 93 5.14 21.57 -9.23
CA PHE A 93 3.82 21.06 -8.82
C PHE A 93 3.52 21.33 -7.35
N GLY A 94 4.53 21.24 -6.46
CA GLY A 94 4.38 21.51 -5.05
C GLY A 94 4.02 22.96 -4.78
N ALA A 95 4.70 23.92 -5.41
CA ALA A 95 4.39 25.34 -5.26
C ALA A 95 2.97 25.66 -5.74
N GLY A 96 2.59 25.19 -6.95
CA GLY A 96 1.24 25.39 -7.48
C GLY A 96 0.16 24.78 -6.60
N LEU A 97 0.39 23.60 -6.03
CA LEU A 97 -0.57 22.94 -5.15
C LEU A 97 -0.70 23.66 -3.79
N ILE A 98 0.41 24.12 -3.22
CA ILE A 98 0.42 24.90 -1.98
C ILE A 98 -0.38 26.19 -2.13
N ASP A 99 -0.16 26.90 -3.23
CA ASP A 99 -0.88 28.14 -3.55
C ASP A 99 -2.36 27.88 -3.79
N PHE A 100 -2.70 26.87 -4.57
CA PHE A 100 -4.09 26.48 -4.85
C PHE A 100 -4.87 26.13 -3.58
N LEU A 101 -4.23 25.39 -2.66
CA LEU A 101 -4.85 24.99 -1.39
C LEU A 101 -4.82 26.13 -0.35
N GLY A 102 -4.02 27.16 -0.58
CA GLY A 102 -3.81 28.27 0.34
C GLY A 102 -3.25 27.80 1.69
N LEU A 103 -2.31 26.85 1.66
CA LEU A 103 -1.67 26.32 2.86
C LEU A 103 -0.85 27.41 3.54
N ARG A 104 -1.07 27.63 4.85
CA ARG A 104 -0.38 28.65 5.64
C ARG A 104 -0.13 28.17 7.06
N PRO A 105 1.02 28.52 7.67
CA PRO A 105 1.26 28.21 9.07
C PRO A 105 0.17 28.80 9.98
N GLY A 106 -0.18 28.09 11.05
CA GLY A 106 -1.18 28.53 12.03
C GLY A 106 -2.65 28.32 11.64
N GLN A 107 -2.91 27.70 10.47
CA GLN A 107 -4.28 27.35 10.05
C GLN A 107 -4.48 25.82 10.10
N ASP A 108 -4.26 25.22 11.24
CA ASP A 108 -4.11 23.77 11.39
C ASP A 108 -5.31 22.98 10.88
N LEU A 109 -6.54 23.33 11.28
CA LEU A 109 -7.74 22.65 10.83
C LEU A 109 -7.95 22.76 9.31
N ARG A 110 -7.78 23.98 8.77
CA ARG A 110 -7.90 24.20 7.34
C ARG A 110 -6.86 23.41 6.56
N ASN A 111 -5.60 23.49 6.99
CA ASN A 111 -4.51 22.74 6.38
C ASN A 111 -4.78 21.23 6.39
N PHE A 112 -5.19 20.70 7.55
CA PHE A 112 -5.50 19.28 7.69
C PHE A 112 -6.60 18.84 6.71
N PHE A 113 -7.72 19.53 6.69
CA PHE A 113 -8.82 19.19 5.78
C PHE A 113 -8.44 19.38 4.31
N SER A 114 -7.69 20.41 3.97
CA SER A 114 -7.21 20.65 2.58
C SER A 114 -6.30 19.51 2.11
N LEU A 115 -5.38 19.03 2.95
CA LEU A 115 -4.48 17.93 2.63
C LEU A 115 -5.24 16.60 2.48
N VAL A 116 -6.19 16.32 3.37
CA VAL A 116 -7.05 15.13 3.27
C VAL A 116 -7.92 15.19 2.02
N LEU A 117 -8.50 16.36 1.72
CA LEU A 117 -9.36 16.55 0.54
C LEU A 117 -8.60 16.33 -0.76
N VAL A 118 -7.37 16.87 -0.88
CA VAL A 118 -6.54 16.66 -2.08
C VAL A 118 -6.19 15.19 -2.26
N SER A 119 -5.82 14.51 -1.18
CA SER A 119 -5.52 13.08 -1.23
C SER A 119 -6.75 12.27 -1.67
N ASN A 120 -7.94 12.62 -1.18
CA ASN A 120 -9.19 11.99 -1.61
C ASN A 120 -9.57 12.33 -3.05
N ALA A 121 -9.35 13.58 -3.50
CA ALA A 121 -9.68 14.01 -4.85
C ALA A 121 -8.80 13.35 -5.93
N LEU A 122 -7.59 12.94 -5.57
CA LEU A 122 -6.72 12.17 -6.47
C LEU A 122 -7.15 10.71 -6.64
N ASN A 123 -7.84 10.13 -5.66
CA ASN A 123 -8.26 8.72 -5.71
C ASN A 123 -9.05 8.35 -6.96
N PRO A 124 -10.09 9.09 -7.39
CA PRO A 124 -10.84 8.75 -8.61
C PRO A 124 -10.01 8.82 -9.89
N LEU A 125 -8.89 9.55 -9.86
CA LEU A 125 -8.02 9.77 -11.02
C LEU A 125 -6.90 8.75 -11.14
N THR A 126 -6.61 8.02 -10.07
CA THR A 126 -5.46 7.12 -10.01
C THR A 126 -5.74 5.90 -9.10
N THR A 127 -4.76 5.03 -8.93
CA THR A 127 -4.78 3.93 -7.96
C THR A 127 -4.15 4.36 -6.63
N ALA A 128 -4.38 3.62 -5.55
CA ALA A 128 -3.76 3.92 -4.26
C ALA A 128 -2.21 4.07 -4.33
N PRO A 129 -1.45 3.16 -4.99
CA PRO A 129 -0.03 3.39 -5.22
C PRO A 129 0.29 4.64 -6.04
N GLY A 130 -0.54 4.96 -7.03
CA GLY A 130 -0.39 6.15 -7.87
C GLY A 130 -0.57 7.45 -7.08
N SER A 131 -1.54 7.51 -6.17
CA SER A 131 -1.73 8.67 -5.29
C SER A 131 -0.49 8.92 -4.41
N ILE A 132 0.10 7.86 -3.86
CA ILE A 132 1.32 7.93 -3.07
C ILE A 132 2.48 8.44 -3.94
N ALA A 133 2.63 7.92 -5.16
CA ALA A 133 3.67 8.33 -6.08
C ALA A 133 3.64 9.85 -6.38
N VAL A 134 2.46 10.43 -6.45
CA VAL A 134 2.28 11.88 -6.69
C VAL A 134 2.50 12.71 -5.44
N LEU A 135 1.94 12.32 -4.30
CA LEU A 135 1.89 13.15 -3.10
C LEU A 135 3.10 12.99 -2.17
N ALA A 136 3.71 11.79 -2.10
CA ALA A 136 4.81 11.56 -1.19
C ALA A 136 6.05 12.45 -1.46
N PRO A 137 6.46 12.69 -2.72
CA PRO A 137 7.55 13.63 -3.02
C PRO A 137 7.25 15.08 -2.59
N LEU A 138 5.97 15.45 -2.52
CA LEU A 138 5.54 16.81 -2.14
C LEU A 138 5.39 16.98 -0.63
N ALA A 139 5.39 15.92 0.15
CA ALA A 139 5.08 15.95 1.58
C ALA A 139 6.00 16.88 2.37
N GLY A 140 7.30 16.92 2.06
CA GLY A 140 8.26 17.81 2.71
C GLY A 140 7.92 19.29 2.51
N LYS A 141 7.49 19.68 1.31
CA LYS A 141 7.08 21.06 1.00
C LYS A 141 5.77 21.43 1.66
N MET A 142 4.81 20.52 1.66
CA MET A 142 3.54 20.71 2.36
C MET A 142 3.77 20.85 3.88
N ALA A 143 4.72 20.11 4.45
CA ALA A 143 5.10 20.22 5.84
C ALA A 143 5.70 21.61 6.14
N ALA A 144 6.62 22.09 5.29
CA ALA A 144 7.20 23.42 5.43
C ALA A 144 6.14 24.54 5.28
N ALA A 145 5.21 24.39 4.33
CA ALA A 145 4.16 25.38 4.08
C ALA A 145 3.09 25.46 5.19
N THR A 146 2.80 24.35 5.84
CA THR A 146 1.77 24.26 6.90
C THR A 146 2.34 24.46 8.30
N GLY A 147 3.64 24.21 8.49
CA GLY A 147 4.27 24.09 9.80
C GLY A 147 4.02 22.73 10.49
N PHE A 148 3.39 21.78 9.80
CA PHE A 148 3.15 20.45 10.35
C PHE A 148 4.42 19.58 10.35
N PRO A 149 4.56 18.68 11.33
CA PRO A 149 5.53 17.60 11.22
C PRO A 149 5.30 16.78 9.94
N LEU A 150 6.37 16.33 9.28
CA LEU A 150 6.30 15.53 8.06
C LEU A 150 5.37 14.31 8.23
N MET A 151 5.44 13.64 9.38
CA MET A 151 4.58 12.50 9.70
C MET A 151 3.09 12.86 9.67
N THR A 152 2.71 14.03 10.16
CA THR A 152 1.32 14.51 10.12
C THR A 152 0.84 14.66 8.67
N VAL A 153 1.66 15.26 7.80
CA VAL A 153 1.33 15.40 6.37
C VAL A 153 1.19 14.03 5.71
N LEU A 154 2.12 13.11 5.97
CA LEU A 154 2.03 11.74 5.45
C LEU A 154 0.77 11.02 5.94
N MET A 155 0.38 11.21 7.21
CA MET A 155 -0.85 10.60 7.74
C MET A 155 -2.11 11.18 7.09
N THR A 156 -2.16 12.47 6.74
CA THR A 156 -3.30 13.02 5.97
C THR A 156 -3.41 12.36 4.59
N GLN A 157 -2.28 12.04 3.95
CA GLN A 157 -2.27 11.30 2.69
C GLN A 157 -2.77 9.87 2.88
N VAL A 158 -2.36 9.18 3.98
CA VAL A 158 -2.86 7.84 4.32
C VAL A 158 -4.38 7.84 4.47
N ILE A 159 -4.96 8.80 5.18
CA ILE A 159 -6.42 8.94 5.31
C ILE A 159 -7.06 9.09 3.93
N GLY A 160 -6.46 9.91 3.06
CA GLY A 160 -6.96 10.14 1.71
C GLY A 160 -7.00 8.87 0.85
N PHE A 161 -5.89 8.18 0.69
CA PHE A 161 -5.82 7.02 -0.18
C PHE A 161 -6.43 5.74 0.42
N SER A 162 -6.70 5.71 1.72
CA SER A 162 -7.39 4.59 2.37
C SER A 162 -8.90 4.53 2.06
N ASN A 163 -9.47 5.61 1.52
CA ASN A 163 -10.86 5.66 1.12
C ASN A 163 -11.06 4.98 -0.24
N ILE A 164 -11.52 3.75 -0.23
CA ILE A 164 -11.80 2.98 -1.45
C ILE A 164 -13.19 3.36 -1.94
N ILE A 165 -13.27 4.33 -2.86
CA ILE A 165 -14.53 4.77 -3.46
C ILE A 165 -14.91 3.87 -4.63
N LEU A 166 -13.94 3.48 -5.43
CA LEU A 166 -14.15 2.66 -6.64
C LEU A 166 -13.28 1.39 -6.58
N PRO A 167 -13.80 0.25 -7.05
CA PRO A 167 -13.12 -1.05 -6.93
C PRO A 167 -11.72 -1.09 -7.56
N TYR A 168 -11.48 -0.34 -8.63
CA TYR A 168 -10.20 -0.34 -9.34
C TYR A 168 -9.06 0.33 -8.58
N HIS A 169 -9.35 1.08 -7.51
CA HIS A 169 -8.32 1.76 -6.72
C HIS A 169 -7.36 0.77 -6.05
N VAL A 170 -7.86 -0.41 -5.71
CA VAL A 170 -7.09 -1.41 -4.97
C VAL A 170 -7.17 -2.75 -5.69
N PRO A 171 -6.09 -3.19 -6.36
CA PRO A 171 -6.09 -4.45 -7.12
C PRO A 171 -6.63 -5.67 -6.38
N PRO A 172 -6.35 -5.90 -5.08
CA PRO A 172 -6.94 -6.99 -4.33
C PRO A 172 -8.48 -7.00 -4.29
N VAL A 173 -9.12 -5.82 -4.30
CA VAL A 173 -10.59 -5.71 -4.32
C VAL A 173 -11.14 -6.17 -5.66
N VAL A 174 -10.47 -5.80 -6.76
CA VAL A 174 -10.84 -6.26 -8.12
C VAL A 174 -10.76 -7.78 -8.21
N VAL A 175 -9.67 -8.36 -7.72
CA VAL A 175 -9.50 -9.84 -7.69
C VAL A 175 -10.58 -10.48 -6.84
N GLY A 176 -10.87 -9.96 -5.65
CA GLY A 176 -11.94 -10.46 -4.77
C GLY A 176 -13.32 -10.45 -5.43
N LEU A 177 -13.63 -9.39 -6.17
CA LEU A 177 -14.89 -9.29 -6.93
C LEU A 177 -14.99 -10.30 -8.08
N HIS A 178 -13.87 -10.64 -8.73
CA HIS A 178 -13.85 -11.66 -9.78
C HIS A 178 -13.97 -13.08 -9.23
N LEU A 179 -13.38 -13.34 -8.07
CA LEU A 179 -13.44 -14.65 -7.41
C LEU A 179 -14.78 -14.91 -6.70
N GLY A 180 -15.52 -13.85 -6.37
CA GLY A 180 -16.82 -13.94 -5.70
C GLY A 180 -18.03 -14.15 -6.63
N ARG A 181 -17.81 -14.16 -7.95
CA ARG A 181 -18.81 -14.47 -8.98
C ARG A 181 -18.71 -15.93 -9.38
#